data_df787c28e47e4ba6565c1f41603f6f56
#
_entry.id   df787c28e47e4ba6565c1f41603f6f56
#
_cell.length_a   1.000
_cell.length_b   1.000
_cell.length_c   1.000
_cell.angle_alpha   90.00
_cell.angle_beta   90.00
_cell.angle_gamma   90.00
#
_symmetry.space_group_name_H-M   'P 1'
#
loop_
_entity.id
_entity.type
_entity.pdbx_description
1 polymer ?
#
loop_
_entity_poly.entity_id
_entity_poly.type
_entity_poly.pdbx_seq_one_letter_code
_entity_poly.pdbx_strand_id
1 'polypeptide(L)'
;MLGSPTLLTDYPGRLVNHVEILYQPGERELAKRFFEFLGCSIVDTETDSGTGSSILYVYPEPTCQDRLNNVIYLSEIRPPQREFERLLNERLADDDELRAALDAYDHKARNEPHGITHFGLRYPSFDDIEVVIGRVENDLPDEMRGRVEITPIRPGDPRSMTDELIQAFVRTDIVCAGLFPLGQLIELQAQRVL
;
A
#
# COMPACT_ATOMS: atom_id res chain seq x y z
N MET A 1 -29.22 12.93 1.94
CA MET A 1 -28.36 14.03 1.49
C MET A 1 -27.00 13.79 2.12
N LEU A 2 -26.04 13.28 1.36
CA LEU A 2 -24.66 13.19 1.80
C LEU A 2 -24.13 14.62 1.84
N GLY A 3 -23.72 15.12 3.02
CA GLY A 3 -23.11 16.43 3.16
C GLY A 3 -21.87 16.53 2.27
N SER A 4 -21.54 17.74 1.82
CA SER A 4 -20.28 17.99 1.11
C SER A 4 -19.13 17.43 1.91
N PRO A 5 -18.17 16.73 1.29
CA PRO A 5 -17.03 16.20 2.02
C PRO A 5 -16.31 17.37 2.71
N THR A 6 -16.10 17.24 4.02
CA THR A 6 -15.29 18.18 4.78
C THR A 6 -13.87 18.04 4.25
N LEU A 7 -13.36 19.06 3.58
CA LEU A 7 -11.97 19.04 3.16
C LEU A 7 -11.06 18.98 4.40
N LEU A 8 -10.09 18.10 4.40
CA LEU A 8 -9.13 17.97 5.50
C LEU A 8 -8.30 19.23 5.71
N THR A 9 -8.25 20.12 4.72
CA THR A 9 -7.67 21.47 4.83
C THR A 9 -8.26 22.32 5.95
N ASP A 10 -9.51 22.04 6.36
CA ASP A 10 -10.16 22.74 7.45
C ASP A 10 -9.84 22.16 8.84
N TYR A 11 -9.14 21.03 8.89
CA TYR A 11 -8.70 20.42 10.14
C TYR A 11 -7.55 21.22 10.76
N PRO A 12 -7.70 21.81 11.96
CA PRO A 12 -6.70 22.70 12.55
C PRO A 12 -5.53 21.94 13.23
N GLY A 13 -5.64 20.61 13.35
CA GLY A 13 -4.63 19.78 14.01
C GLY A 13 -3.51 19.32 13.06
N ARG A 14 -2.50 18.66 13.61
CA ARG A 14 -1.45 17.99 12.83
C ARG A 14 -1.94 16.65 12.34
N LEU A 15 -1.60 16.29 11.11
CA LEU A 15 -1.92 14.99 10.50
C LEU A 15 -0.76 14.53 9.62
N VAL A 16 -0.71 13.23 9.32
CA VAL A 16 0.12 12.72 8.23
C VAL A 16 -0.64 13.01 6.95
N ASN A 17 -0.13 13.96 6.14
CA ASN A 17 -0.86 14.42 4.98
C ASN A 17 -0.66 13.54 3.74
N HIS A 18 0.56 13.00 3.53
CA HIS A 18 0.85 12.11 2.41
C HIS A 18 1.90 11.05 2.75
N VAL A 19 1.91 10.02 1.92
CA VAL A 19 3.01 9.06 1.79
C VAL A 19 3.44 9.05 0.32
N GLU A 20 4.73 9.07 0.02
CA GLU A 20 5.22 8.82 -1.32
C GLU A 20 5.64 7.37 -1.47
N ILE A 21 5.15 6.72 -2.52
CA ILE A 21 5.39 5.32 -2.86
C ILE A 21 5.88 5.26 -4.30
N LEU A 22 6.68 4.26 -4.58
CA LEU A 22 7.30 4.07 -5.90
C LEU A 22 6.74 2.83 -6.60
N TYR A 23 6.75 2.84 -7.93
CA TYR A 23 6.54 1.68 -8.79
C TYR A 23 7.71 1.49 -9.75
N GLN A 24 7.88 0.27 -10.29
CA GLN A 24 8.95 -0.06 -11.22
C GLN A 24 8.66 0.51 -12.63
N PRO A 25 9.71 0.81 -13.43
CA PRO A 25 9.55 1.29 -14.79
C PRO A 25 8.67 0.35 -15.63
N GLY A 26 7.68 0.95 -16.32
CA GLY A 26 6.72 0.21 -17.12
C GLY A 26 5.54 -0.39 -16.34
N GLU A 27 5.51 -0.32 -15.01
CA GLU A 27 4.45 -0.87 -14.17
C GLU A 27 3.40 0.18 -13.72
N ARG A 28 3.38 1.36 -14.33
CA ARG A 28 2.45 2.45 -13.97
C ARG A 28 0.99 1.99 -13.91
N GLU A 29 0.51 1.33 -14.97
CA GLU A 29 -0.87 0.87 -15.04
C GLU A 29 -1.17 -0.27 -14.05
N LEU A 30 -0.19 -1.13 -13.77
CA LEU A 30 -0.33 -2.16 -12.76
C LEU A 30 -0.44 -1.56 -11.35
N ALA A 31 0.43 -0.60 -11.03
CA ALA A 31 0.41 0.10 -9.75
C ALA A 31 -0.88 0.89 -9.53
N LYS A 32 -1.42 1.53 -10.60
CA LYS A 32 -2.73 2.17 -10.59
C LYS A 32 -3.85 1.18 -10.26
N ARG A 33 -3.95 0.08 -11.03
CA ARG A 33 -4.97 -0.95 -10.83
C ARG A 33 -4.87 -1.62 -9.45
N PHE A 34 -3.67 -1.75 -8.90
CA PHE A 34 -3.47 -2.29 -7.57
C PHE A 34 -4.20 -1.44 -6.50
N PHE A 35 -4.05 -0.13 -6.51
CA PHE A 35 -4.75 0.74 -5.56
C PHE A 35 -6.26 0.84 -5.84
N GLU A 36 -6.67 0.85 -7.11
CA GLU A 36 -8.10 0.76 -7.47
C GLU A 36 -8.72 -0.55 -6.95
N PHE A 37 -7.97 -1.65 -7.00
CA PHE A 37 -8.39 -2.94 -6.48
C PHE A 37 -8.57 -2.93 -4.95
N LEU A 38 -7.77 -2.14 -4.24
CA LEU A 38 -7.95 -1.87 -2.80
C LEU A 38 -9.08 -0.86 -2.51
N GLY A 39 -9.77 -0.32 -3.51
CA GLY A 39 -10.89 0.60 -3.35
C GLY A 39 -10.51 2.09 -3.33
N CYS A 40 -9.27 2.44 -3.61
CA CYS A 40 -8.85 3.84 -3.75
C CYS A 40 -9.32 4.43 -5.08
N SER A 41 -9.47 5.75 -5.15
CA SER A 41 -9.60 6.45 -6.44
C SER A 41 -8.25 7.02 -6.87
N ILE A 42 -8.06 7.14 -8.19
CA ILE A 42 -6.78 7.61 -8.74
C ILE A 42 -7.00 8.74 -9.73
N VAL A 43 -6.20 9.78 -9.60
CA VAL A 43 -6.06 10.85 -10.60
C VAL A 43 -4.69 10.77 -11.24
N ASP A 44 -4.69 10.53 -12.55
CA ASP A 44 -3.49 10.50 -13.36
C ASP A 44 -3.23 11.88 -13.96
N THR A 45 -2.04 12.43 -13.67
CA THR A 45 -1.64 13.75 -14.15
C THR A 45 -0.77 13.72 -15.40
N GLU A 46 -0.60 12.55 -16.04
CA GLU A 46 0.27 12.39 -17.21
C GLU A 46 -0.12 13.29 -18.40
N THR A 47 -1.40 13.65 -18.45
CA THR A 47 -1.94 14.49 -19.51
C THR A 47 -1.81 16.00 -19.29
N ASP A 48 -1.37 16.44 -18.11
CA ASP A 48 -1.57 17.85 -17.69
C ASP A 48 -0.30 18.68 -17.51
N SER A 49 0.89 18.08 -17.53
CA SER A 49 2.12 18.86 -17.31
C SER A 49 3.27 18.45 -18.20
N GLY A 50 3.62 19.28 -19.16
CA GLY A 50 4.87 19.16 -19.91
C GLY A 50 6.15 19.27 -19.06
N THR A 51 6.11 18.92 -17.78
CA THR A 51 7.21 18.98 -16.81
C THR A 51 7.88 17.64 -16.55
N GLY A 52 7.53 16.57 -17.24
CA GLY A 52 8.28 15.28 -17.23
C GLY A 52 8.24 14.47 -15.94
N SER A 53 7.41 14.82 -14.97
CA SER A 53 7.19 14.06 -13.74
C SER A 53 5.71 13.79 -13.56
N SER A 54 5.26 12.66 -14.11
CA SER A 54 3.87 12.24 -13.95
C SER A 54 3.70 11.52 -12.61
N ILE A 55 3.08 12.18 -11.65
CA ILE A 55 2.68 11.61 -10.37
C ILE A 55 1.24 11.12 -10.49
N LEU A 56 0.98 9.91 -10.01
CA LEU A 56 -0.38 9.45 -9.73
C LEU A 56 -0.77 9.90 -8.32
N TYR A 57 -1.92 10.52 -8.19
CA TYR A 57 -2.54 10.82 -6.89
C TYR A 57 -3.50 9.69 -6.55
N VAL A 58 -3.20 8.95 -5.49
CA VAL A 58 -4.05 7.89 -4.96
C VAL A 58 -4.79 8.42 -3.75
N TYR A 59 -6.10 8.41 -3.79
CA TYR A 59 -6.96 8.87 -2.70
C TYR A 59 -7.60 7.68 -2.00
N PRO A 60 -7.20 7.39 -0.73
CA PRO A 60 -7.82 6.34 0.07
C PRO A 60 -9.33 6.53 0.25
N GLU A 61 -9.78 7.79 0.34
CA GLU A 61 -11.19 8.15 0.36
C GLU A 61 -11.62 8.68 -1.02
N PRO A 62 -12.37 7.88 -1.82
CA PRO A 62 -12.71 8.23 -3.19
C PRO A 62 -13.52 9.52 -3.34
N THR A 63 -14.25 9.92 -2.29
CA THR A 63 -15.10 11.12 -2.30
C THR A 63 -14.33 12.39 -1.90
N CYS A 64 -13.09 12.25 -1.41
CA CYS A 64 -12.25 13.36 -0.97
C CYS A 64 -10.93 13.38 -1.75
N GLN A 65 -10.89 14.12 -2.84
CA GLN A 65 -9.71 14.26 -3.71
C GLN A 65 -8.89 15.51 -3.36
N ASP A 66 -8.45 15.59 -2.12
CA ASP A 66 -7.55 16.66 -1.66
C ASP A 66 -6.10 16.31 -1.99
N ARG A 67 -5.47 17.04 -2.93
CA ARG A 67 -4.09 16.79 -3.38
C ARG A 67 -3.03 17.03 -2.32
N LEU A 68 -3.38 17.65 -1.20
CA LEU A 68 -2.45 18.02 -0.15
C LEU A 68 -2.62 17.21 1.13
N ASN A 69 -3.77 16.52 1.28
CA ASN A 69 -4.08 15.80 2.50
C ASN A 69 -4.74 14.46 2.20
N ASN A 70 -4.46 13.45 3.03
CA ASN A 70 -4.97 12.08 2.88
C ASN A 70 -4.74 11.51 1.47
N VAL A 71 -3.54 11.65 0.96
CA VAL A 71 -3.16 11.29 -0.39
C VAL A 71 -1.88 10.46 -0.40
N ILE A 72 -1.80 9.49 -1.30
CA ILE A 72 -0.56 8.78 -1.60
C ILE A 72 -0.07 9.29 -2.96
N TYR A 73 1.18 9.78 -2.98
CA TYR A 73 1.88 10.10 -4.22
C TYR A 73 2.54 8.83 -4.74
N LEU A 74 2.22 8.48 -5.97
CA LEU A 74 2.75 7.28 -6.60
C LEU A 74 3.58 7.67 -7.81
N SER A 75 4.89 7.42 -7.74
CA SER A 75 5.90 7.86 -8.70
C SER A 75 6.72 6.69 -9.24
N GLU A 76 7.27 6.83 -10.45
CA GLU A 76 8.25 5.87 -10.96
C GLU A 76 9.58 5.99 -10.18
N ILE A 77 10.18 4.85 -9.83
CA ILE A 77 11.49 4.77 -9.19
C ILE A 77 12.54 5.54 -9.99
N ARG A 78 13.34 6.37 -9.33
CA ARG A 78 14.35 7.21 -9.96
C ARG A 78 15.64 6.43 -10.25
N PRO A 79 16.40 6.84 -11.29
CA PRO A 79 17.62 6.14 -11.72
C PRO A 79 18.63 5.83 -10.61
N PRO A 80 18.93 6.74 -9.65
CA PRO A 80 19.90 6.44 -8.59
C PRO A 80 19.44 5.28 -7.67
N GLN A 81 18.15 5.22 -7.29
CA GLN A 81 17.64 4.12 -6.49
C GLN A 81 17.57 2.84 -7.30
N ARG A 82 17.12 2.90 -8.56
CA ARG A 82 17.09 1.73 -9.45
C ARG A 82 18.47 1.09 -9.63
N GLU A 83 19.50 1.90 -9.78
CA GLU A 83 20.89 1.39 -9.88
C GLU A 83 21.35 0.77 -8.56
N PHE A 84 21.05 1.39 -7.43
CA PHE A 84 21.35 0.84 -6.11
C PHE A 84 20.67 -0.53 -5.91
N GLU A 85 19.39 -0.63 -6.24
CA GLU A 85 18.62 -1.88 -6.09
C GLU A 85 19.07 -2.96 -7.07
N ARG A 86 19.50 -2.59 -8.28
CA ARG A 86 20.11 -3.54 -9.23
C ARG A 86 21.36 -4.20 -8.60
N LEU A 87 22.26 -3.39 -8.03
CA LEU A 87 23.47 -3.88 -7.38
C LEU A 87 23.13 -4.73 -6.13
N LEU A 88 22.12 -4.33 -5.36
CA LEU A 88 21.65 -5.10 -4.21
C LEU A 88 21.11 -6.47 -4.65
N ASN A 89 20.28 -6.53 -5.70
CA ASN A 89 19.75 -7.78 -6.25
C ASN A 89 20.85 -8.71 -6.77
N GLU A 90 21.89 -8.16 -7.42
CA GLU A 90 23.06 -8.94 -7.84
C GLU A 90 23.77 -9.58 -6.62
N ARG A 91 23.96 -8.81 -5.56
CA ARG A 91 24.55 -9.36 -4.31
C ARG A 91 23.66 -10.40 -3.65
N LEU A 92 22.35 -10.16 -3.58
CA LEU A 92 21.39 -11.15 -3.08
C LEU A 92 21.40 -12.45 -3.91
N ALA A 93 21.73 -12.37 -5.20
CA ALA A 93 21.83 -13.56 -6.05
C ALA A 93 23.08 -14.41 -5.75
N ASP A 94 24.18 -13.77 -5.33
CA ASP A 94 25.50 -14.39 -5.19
C ASP A 94 25.91 -14.67 -3.73
N ASP A 95 25.11 -14.23 -2.74
CA ASP A 95 25.43 -14.31 -1.31
C ASP A 95 24.33 -15.06 -0.56
N ASP A 96 24.61 -16.30 -0.19
CA ASP A 96 23.65 -17.19 0.49
C ASP A 96 23.26 -16.69 1.90
N GLU A 97 24.16 -16.02 2.62
CA GLU A 97 23.89 -15.49 3.96
C GLU A 97 22.93 -14.29 3.85
N LEU A 98 23.17 -13.39 2.91
CA LEU A 98 22.31 -12.24 2.66
C LEU A 98 20.93 -12.68 2.16
N ARG A 99 20.86 -13.68 1.29
CA ARG A 99 19.61 -14.29 0.83
C ARG A 99 18.81 -14.89 2.00
N ALA A 100 19.46 -15.69 2.84
CA ALA A 100 18.81 -16.29 3.99
C ALA A 100 18.26 -15.24 4.96
N ALA A 101 18.97 -14.12 5.15
CA ALA A 101 18.51 -13.00 5.97
C ALA A 101 17.28 -12.32 5.36
N LEU A 102 17.25 -12.12 4.03
CA LEU A 102 16.08 -11.58 3.32
C LEU A 102 14.88 -12.52 3.42
N ASP A 103 15.09 -13.82 3.22
CA ASP A 103 14.03 -14.84 3.33
C ASP A 103 13.43 -14.87 4.75
N ALA A 104 14.27 -14.72 5.79
CA ALA A 104 13.80 -14.62 7.18
C ALA A 104 12.98 -13.35 7.43
N TYR A 105 13.40 -12.21 6.86
CA TYR A 105 12.64 -10.96 6.91
C TYR A 105 11.30 -11.09 6.20
N ASP A 106 11.27 -11.66 4.99
CA ASP A 106 10.06 -11.88 4.21
C ASP A 106 9.10 -12.85 4.89
N HIS A 107 9.63 -13.92 5.49
CA HIS A 107 8.84 -14.86 6.30
C HIS A 107 8.15 -14.14 7.48
N LYS A 108 8.88 -13.28 8.19
CA LYS A 108 8.31 -12.47 9.27
C LYS A 108 7.22 -11.52 8.75
N ALA A 109 7.46 -10.83 7.64
CA ALA A 109 6.50 -9.91 7.06
C ALA A 109 5.18 -10.59 6.67
N ARG A 110 5.23 -11.85 6.25
CA ARG A 110 4.04 -12.65 5.88
C ARG A 110 3.28 -13.20 7.09
N ASN A 111 3.98 -13.66 8.10
CA ASN A 111 3.39 -14.46 9.19
C ASN A 111 3.20 -13.67 10.49
N GLU A 112 4.08 -12.69 10.73
CA GLU A 112 4.09 -11.84 11.92
C GLU A 112 4.27 -10.37 11.52
N PRO A 113 3.32 -9.76 10.81
CA PRO A 113 3.50 -8.45 10.17
C PRO A 113 3.71 -7.30 11.16
N HIS A 114 3.32 -7.46 12.42
CA HIS A 114 3.57 -6.46 13.45
C HIS A 114 5.09 -6.23 13.65
N GLY A 115 5.50 -4.95 13.66
CA GLY A 115 6.90 -4.56 13.76
C GLY A 115 7.67 -4.55 12.43
N ILE A 116 7.00 -4.82 11.31
CA ILE A 116 7.51 -4.55 9.95
C ILE A 116 7.03 -3.16 9.52
N THR A 117 7.86 -2.43 8.78
CA THR A 117 7.49 -1.09 8.28
C THR A 117 6.29 -1.18 7.34
N HIS A 118 5.23 -0.46 7.66
CA HIS A 118 4.00 -0.38 6.87
C HIS A 118 3.33 0.98 7.05
N PHE A 119 2.34 1.27 6.21
CA PHE A 119 1.35 2.31 6.42
C PHE A 119 -0.04 1.69 6.39
N GLY A 120 -1.01 2.35 7.01
CA GLY A 120 -2.36 1.82 7.15
C GLY A 120 -3.39 2.60 6.32
N LEU A 121 -4.34 1.88 5.74
CA LEU A 121 -5.56 2.41 5.12
C LEU A 121 -6.74 2.03 6.00
N ARG A 122 -7.48 3.05 6.47
CA ARG A 122 -8.66 2.83 7.28
C ARG A 122 -9.91 2.72 6.42
N TYR A 123 -10.68 1.66 6.66
CA TYR A 123 -12.01 1.44 6.07
C TYR A 123 -13.11 1.87 7.04
N PRO A 124 -14.27 2.33 6.52
CA PRO A 124 -15.34 2.87 7.35
C PRO A 124 -15.97 1.85 8.31
N SER A 125 -16.04 0.58 7.91
CA SER A 125 -16.69 -0.48 8.68
C SER A 125 -15.98 -1.83 8.53
N PHE A 126 -16.36 -2.79 9.37
CA PHE A 126 -15.94 -4.19 9.25
C PHE A 126 -16.41 -4.82 7.94
N ASP A 127 -17.62 -4.49 7.49
CA ASP A 127 -18.16 -5.01 6.23
C ASP A 127 -17.36 -4.50 5.03
N ASP A 128 -16.94 -3.24 5.02
CA ASP A 128 -16.14 -2.66 3.94
C ASP A 128 -14.77 -3.33 3.82
N ILE A 129 -14.07 -3.54 4.93
CA ILE A 129 -12.76 -4.21 4.90
C ILE A 129 -12.89 -5.69 4.51
N GLU A 130 -13.94 -6.40 4.97
CA GLU A 130 -14.18 -7.80 4.59
C GLU A 130 -14.46 -7.95 3.09
N VAL A 131 -15.13 -7.00 2.46
CA VAL A 131 -15.30 -6.96 0.99
C VAL A 131 -13.94 -6.90 0.30
N VAL A 132 -13.02 -6.06 0.77
CA VAL A 132 -11.68 -5.93 0.17
C VAL A 132 -10.84 -7.18 0.46
N ILE A 133 -10.89 -7.72 1.67
CA ILE A 133 -10.21 -8.99 2.00
C ILE A 133 -10.68 -10.10 1.07
N GLY A 134 -12.00 -10.31 0.95
CA GLY A 134 -12.56 -11.33 0.07
C GLY A 134 -12.17 -11.15 -1.40
N ARG A 135 -12.09 -9.90 -1.87
CA ARG A 135 -11.62 -9.58 -3.22
C ARG A 135 -10.16 -9.97 -3.42
N VAL A 136 -9.27 -9.65 -2.47
CA VAL A 136 -7.85 -10.03 -2.56
C VAL A 136 -7.66 -11.55 -2.46
N GLU A 137 -8.44 -12.24 -1.63
CA GLU A 137 -8.33 -13.68 -1.47
C GLU A 137 -8.83 -14.46 -2.71
N ASN A 138 -9.84 -13.96 -3.42
CA ASN A 138 -10.56 -14.77 -4.41
C ASN A 138 -10.52 -14.22 -5.84
N ASP A 139 -10.37 -12.90 -6.03
CA ASP A 139 -10.62 -12.22 -7.30
C ASP A 139 -9.39 -11.47 -7.84
N LEU A 140 -8.17 -11.83 -7.38
CA LEU A 140 -6.94 -11.19 -7.87
C LEU A 140 -6.81 -11.34 -9.40
N PRO A 141 -6.63 -10.23 -10.14
CA PRO A 141 -6.26 -10.24 -11.55
C PRO A 141 -4.99 -11.07 -11.79
N ASP A 142 -4.87 -11.67 -12.97
CA ASP A 142 -3.74 -12.55 -13.30
C ASP A 142 -2.38 -11.88 -13.12
N GLU A 143 -2.28 -10.60 -13.49
CA GLU A 143 -1.05 -9.81 -13.34
C GLU A 143 -0.65 -9.51 -11.88
N MET A 144 -1.56 -9.68 -10.93
CA MET A 144 -1.31 -9.48 -9.49
C MET A 144 -1.08 -10.80 -8.76
N ARG A 145 -1.40 -11.94 -9.37
CA ARG A 145 -1.21 -13.25 -8.75
C ARG A 145 0.27 -13.53 -8.47
N GLY A 146 0.54 -14.00 -7.25
CA GLY A 146 1.90 -14.22 -6.77
C GLY A 146 2.69 -12.96 -6.39
N ARG A 147 2.10 -11.77 -6.64
CA ARG A 147 2.69 -10.47 -6.29
C ARG A 147 1.91 -9.74 -5.19
N VAL A 148 0.69 -10.18 -4.91
CA VAL A 148 -0.17 -9.63 -3.86
C VAL A 148 -0.64 -10.77 -2.99
N GLU A 149 -0.43 -10.65 -1.69
CA GLU A 149 -0.88 -11.60 -0.67
C GLU A 149 -1.54 -10.82 0.46
N ILE A 150 -2.50 -11.44 1.15
CA ILE A 150 -3.18 -10.83 2.28
C ILE A 150 -3.19 -11.74 3.50
N THR A 151 -2.92 -11.18 4.66
CA THR A 151 -2.98 -11.86 5.95
C THR A 151 -3.99 -11.13 6.83
N PRO A 152 -5.25 -11.59 6.89
CA PRO A 152 -6.26 -11.01 7.76
C PRO A 152 -6.06 -11.45 9.21
N ILE A 153 -6.33 -10.52 10.13
CA ILE A 153 -6.34 -10.73 11.58
C ILE A 153 -7.69 -10.19 12.08
N ARG A 154 -8.57 -11.11 12.47
CA ARG A 154 -9.94 -10.79 12.89
C ARG A 154 -10.10 -10.87 14.39
N PRO A 155 -11.17 -10.33 14.98
CA PRO A 155 -11.53 -10.55 16.38
C PRO A 155 -11.46 -12.04 16.76
N GLY A 156 -10.81 -12.34 17.88
CA GLY A 156 -10.57 -13.71 18.33
C GLY A 156 -9.33 -14.41 17.75
N ASP A 157 -8.63 -13.82 16.76
CA ASP A 157 -7.32 -14.30 16.32
C ASP A 157 -6.29 -14.03 17.43
N PRO A 158 -5.42 -15.02 17.79
CA PRO A 158 -4.38 -14.82 18.82
C PRO A 158 -3.41 -13.65 18.53
N ARG A 159 -3.30 -13.23 17.28
CA ARG A 159 -2.48 -12.09 16.85
C ARG A 159 -3.23 -10.76 16.98
N SER A 160 -4.55 -10.79 17.20
CA SER A 160 -5.35 -9.57 17.30
C SER A 160 -4.99 -8.79 18.56
N MET A 161 -4.87 -7.47 18.43
CA MET A 161 -4.62 -6.56 19.55
C MET A 161 -5.90 -6.32 20.38
N THR A 162 -7.09 -6.47 19.78
CA THR A 162 -8.39 -6.24 20.38
C THR A 162 -9.51 -6.79 19.50
N ASP A 163 -10.64 -7.14 20.10
CA ASP A 163 -11.83 -7.59 19.36
C ASP A 163 -12.62 -6.45 18.68
N GLU A 164 -12.20 -5.20 18.91
CA GLU A 164 -12.82 -4.03 18.28
C GLU A 164 -12.14 -3.62 16.95
N LEU A 165 -11.25 -4.48 16.44
CA LEU A 165 -10.41 -4.18 15.31
C LEU A 165 -10.36 -5.36 14.33
N ILE A 166 -10.49 -5.08 13.03
CA ILE A 166 -10.01 -5.95 11.96
C ILE A 166 -8.79 -5.31 11.34
N GLN A 167 -7.71 -6.07 11.22
CA GLN A 167 -6.52 -5.72 10.48
C GLN A 167 -6.32 -6.73 9.35
N ALA A 168 -5.83 -6.29 8.21
CA ALA A 168 -5.39 -7.18 7.16
C ALA A 168 -4.12 -6.60 6.52
N PHE A 169 -3.07 -7.40 6.46
CA PHE A 169 -1.80 -6.97 5.93
C PHE A 169 -1.63 -7.45 4.50
N VAL A 170 -1.62 -6.51 3.57
CA VAL A 170 -1.36 -6.76 2.15
C VAL A 170 0.12 -6.65 1.89
N ARG A 171 0.75 -7.75 1.48
CA ARG A 171 2.13 -7.81 1.03
C ARG A 171 2.19 -7.72 -0.48
N THR A 172 3.04 -6.85 -1.02
CA THR A 172 3.22 -6.68 -2.46
C THR A 172 4.64 -6.25 -2.82
N ASP A 173 5.04 -6.49 -4.05
CA ASP A 173 6.23 -5.95 -4.72
C ASP A 173 5.88 -5.01 -5.89
N ILE A 174 4.58 -4.78 -6.14
CA ILE A 174 4.11 -3.88 -7.20
C ILE A 174 4.46 -2.44 -6.88
N VAL A 175 4.38 -2.08 -5.61
CA VAL A 175 4.72 -0.75 -5.11
C VAL A 175 5.58 -0.85 -3.86
N CYS A 176 6.38 0.19 -3.57
CA CYS A 176 7.22 0.20 -2.38
C CYS A 176 7.49 1.63 -1.89
N ALA A 177 7.37 1.85 -0.57
CA ALA A 177 7.79 3.09 0.10
C ALA A 177 9.28 3.07 0.49
N GLY A 178 10.01 2.01 0.17
CA GLY A 178 11.42 1.82 0.49
C GLY A 178 12.17 1.13 -0.64
N LEU A 179 12.75 -0.03 -0.35
CA LEU A 179 13.48 -0.85 -1.32
C LEU A 179 12.61 -2.01 -1.81
N PHE A 180 12.46 -2.17 -3.11
CA PHE A 180 11.64 -3.24 -3.71
C PHE A 180 12.03 -4.66 -3.27
N PRO A 181 13.31 -5.02 -3.09
CA PRO A 181 13.68 -6.33 -2.57
C PRO A 181 13.07 -6.68 -1.22
N LEU A 182 12.72 -5.68 -0.40
CA LEU A 182 12.04 -5.88 0.88
C LEU A 182 10.51 -5.98 0.73
N GLY A 183 9.98 -5.59 -0.43
CA GLY A 183 8.54 -5.48 -0.70
C GLY A 183 7.85 -4.40 0.14
N GLN A 184 6.55 -4.29 0.00
CA GLN A 184 5.72 -3.36 0.76
C GLN A 184 4.67 -4.13 1.56
N LEU A 185 4.49 -3.68 2.80
CA LEU A 185 3.37 -4.08 3.63
C LEU A 185 2.40 -2.90 3.74
N ILE A 186 1.13 -3.13 3.50
CA ILE A 186 0.05 -2.16 3.67
C ILE A 186 -0.94 -2.76 4.67
N GLU A 187 -1.18 -2.07 5.77
CA GLU A 187 -2.21 -2.47 6.72
C GLU A 187 -3.56 -1.92 6.25
N LEU A 188 -4.54 -2.79 6.08
CA LEU A 188 -5.93 -2.43 5.96
C LEU A 188 -6.54 -2.55 7.35
N GLN A 189 -7.26 -1.52 7.81
CA GLN A 189 -7.78 -1.47 9.16
C GLN A 189 -9.24 -1.00 9.18
N ALA A 190 -10.08 -1.67 9.94
CA ALA A 190 -11.38 -1.14 10.35
C ALA A 190 -11.54 -1.33 11.86
N GLN A 191 -12.14 -0.33 12.52
CA GLN A 191 -12.38 -0.35 13.96
C GLN A 191 -13.82 -0.01 14.26
N ARG A 192 -14.40 -0.64 15.31
CA ARG A 192 -15.69 -0.22 15.83
C ARG A 192 -15.52 1.16 16.46
N VAL A 193 -16.44 2.05 16.12
CA VAL A 193 -16.55 3.34 16.80
C VAL A 193 -17.37 3.07 18.08
N LEU A 194 -16.74 3.22 19.24
CA LEU A 194 -17.40 3.13 20.54
C LEU A 194 -18.30 4.34 20.78
#